data_f202cfe19f77c9b475baf81c228dd801
#
_entry.id   f202cfe19f77c9b475baf81c228dd801
#
_cell.length_a   1.000
_cell.length_b   1.000
_cell.length_c   1.000
_cell.angle_alpha   90.00
_cell.angle_beta   90.00
_cell.angle_gamma   90.00
#
_symmetry.space_group_name_H-M   'P 1'
#
loop_
_entity.id
_entity.type
_entity.pdbx_description
1 polymer ?
#
loop_
_entity_poly.entity_id
_entity_poly.type
_entity_poly.pdbx_seq_one_letter_code
_entity_poly.pdbx_strand_id
1 'polypeptide(L)' 'ITVHSQDHLMNAMVIQDLAGDMIELYRRLPPVN' A
#
# COMPACT_ATOMS: atom_id res chain seq x y z
N ILE A 1 5.09 23.42 -1.43
CA ILE A 1 4.11 22.39 -1.05
C ILE A 1 3.55 22.68 0.32
N THR A 2 2.25 22.67 0.46
CA THR A 2 1.61 22.89 1.73
C THR A 2 1.72 21.63 2.60
N VAL A 3 1.53 21.81 3.90
CA VAL A 3 1.53 20.69 4.83
C VAL A 3 0.45 19.68 4.44
N HIS A 4 -0.69 20.19 3.99
CA HIS A 4 -1.80 19.35 3.56
C HIS A 4 -1.41 18.46 2.38
N SER A 5 -0.71 19.03 1.40
CA SER A 5 -0.25 18.29 0.24
C SER A 5 0.81 17.27 0.61
N GLN A 6 1.68 17.62 1.54
CA GLN A 6 2.71 16.69 2.01
C GLN A 6 2.09 15.50 2.73
N ASP A 7 1.07 15.75 3.55
CA ASP A 7 0.38 14.68 4.26
C ASP A 7 -0.33 13.75 3.28
N HIS A 8 -0.96 14.31 2.26
CA HIS A 8 -1.64 13.52 1.25
C HIS A 8 -0.66 12.63 0.49
N LEU A 9 0.47 13.20 0.10
CA LEU A 9 1.50 12.46 -0.61
C LEU A 9 2.06 11.34 0.25
N MET A 10 2.33 11.63 1.51
CA MET A 10 2.87 10.64 2.42
C MET A 10 1.89 9.49 2.64
N ASN A 11 0.62 9.81 2.79
CA ASN A 11 -0.42 8.79 2.94
C ASN A 11 -0.51 7.91 1.70
N ALA A 12 -0.38 8.50 0.51
CA ALA A 12 -0.41 7.74 -0.73
C ALA A 12 0.77 6.78 -0.80
N MET A 13 1.94 7.20 -0.36
CA MET A 13 3.13 6.35 -0.34
C MET A 13 2.96 5.19 0.63
N VAL A 14 2.39 5.44 1.79
CA VAL A 14 2.13 4.38 2.77
C VAL A 14 1.15 3.36 2.22
N ILE A 15 0.10 3.83 1.58
CA ILE A 15 -0.89 2.93 0.98
C ILE A 15 -0.26 2.12 -0.14
N GLN A 16 0.61 2.72 -0.93
CA GLN A 16 1.29 2.03 -2.01
C GLN A 16 2.18 0.91 -1.46
N ASP A 17 2.93 1.19 -0.41
CA ASP A 17 3.78 0.18 0.22
C ASP A 17 2.95 -0.96 0.80
N LEU A 18 1.86 -0.60 1.46
CA LEU A 18 0.98 -1.59 2.06
C LEU A 18 0.34 -2.46 0.99
N ALA A 19 -0.08 -1.85 -0.12
CA ALA A 19 -0.66 -2.60 -1.23
C ALA A 19 0.32 -3.62 -1.78
N GLY A 20 1.59 -3.24 -1.89
CA GLY A 20 2.63 -4.17 -2.34
C GLY A 20 2.77 -5.36 -1.40
N ASP A 21 2.75 -5.09 -0.10
CA ASP A 21 2.84 -6.15 0.91
C ASP A 21 1.62 -7.07 0.84
N MET A 22 0.45 -6.50 0.62
CA MET A 22 -0.77 -7.29 0.50
C MET A 22 -0.75 -8.20 -0.71
N ILE A 23 -0.27 -7.69 -1.83
CA ILE A 23 -0.15 -8.49 -3.04
C ILE A 23 0.81 -9.65 -2.80
N GLU A 24 1.93 -9.38 -2.15
CA GLU A 24 2.89 -10.42 -1.84
C GLU A 24 2.28 -11.48 -0.94
N LEU A 25 1.51 -11.06 0.03
CA LEU A 25 0.84 -11.98 0.94
C LEU A 25 -0.16 -12.86 0.20
N TYR A 26 -0.95 -12.26 -0.69
CA TYR A 26 -1.91 -13.01 -1.49
C TYR A 26 -1.23 -14.05 -2.37
N ARG A 27 -0.07 -13.70 -2.90
CA ARG A 27 0.67 -14.62 -3.77
C ARG A 27 1.19 -15.82 -3.02
N ARG A 28 1.39 -15.69 -1.71
CA ARG A 28 1.88 -16.78 -0.87
C ARG A 28 0.78 -17.65 -0.30
N LEU A 29 -0.46 -17.21 -0.41
CA LEU A 29 -1.57 -17.99 0.08
C LEU A 29 -1.85 -19.16 -0.86
N PRO A 30 -2.26 -20.31 -0.31
CA PRO A 30 -2.62 -21.43 -1.16
C PRO A 30 -3.89 -21.12 -1.94
N PRO A 31 -4.05 -21.72 -3.12
CA PRO A 31 -5.24 -21.48 -3.92
C PRO A 31 -6.48 -21.99 -3.21
N VAL A 32 -7.55 -21.21 -3.32
CA VAL A 32 -8.85 -21.59 -2.80
C VAL A 32 -9.56 -22.41 -3.87
N ASN A 33 -10.02 -23.56 -3.49
CA ASN A 33 -10.56 -24.40 -4.52
C ASN A 33 -11.92 -24.87 -4.19
#